data_d60130f5a81bd9401acf03922b9ff446
#
_entry.id   d60130f5a81bd9401acf03922b9ff446
#
_cell.length_a   1.000
_cell.length_b   1.000
_cell.length_c   1.000
_cell.angle_alpha   90.00
_cell.angle_beta   90.00
_cell.angle_gamma   90.00
#
_symmetry.space_group_name_H-M   'P 1'
#
loop_
_entity.id
_entity.type
_entity.pdbx_description
1 polymer ?
#
loop_
_entity_poly.entity_id
_entity_poly.type
_entity_poly.pdbx_seq_one_letter_code
_entity_poly.pdbx_strand_id
1 'polypeptide(L)'
;REAGFDDILHTQAPGYLAKIERDNLDAARFQHLVEEARRLRRANGPDQATTLYREALELWRGSALADLSFEASSRHEVERLNEARLEALSERIDCDLELGRHAELIGELEGLVAAYPLREGLRSQLMLALYRSGRQADALATYQELRRALSEELGLEPSPDVRQLEQAILRQEPELDLVPPTRPPSLT
;
A
#
# COMPACT_ATOMS: atom_id res chain seq x y z
N ARG A 1 28.98 10.29 13.29
CA ARG A 1 30.13 9.36 13.32
C ARG A 1 30.07 8.63 11.99
N GLU A 2 30.98 8.94 11.09
CA GLU A 2 31.21 8.17 9.87
C GLU A 2 31.66 6.75 10.27
N ALA A 3 30.82 5.76 9.99
CA ALA A 3 31.24 4.37 10.08
C ALA A 3 32.28 4.14 8.97
N GLY A 4 33.52 3.79 9.34
CA GLY A 4 34.58 3.56 8.38
C GLY A 4 34.21 2.36 7.49
N PHE A 5 34.40 2.49 6.18
CA PHE A 5 34.19 1.44 5.18
C PHE A 5 34.98 0.15 5.48
N ASP A 6 36.05 0.24 6.25
CA ASP A 6 36.98 -0.88 6.58
C ASP A 6 36.37 -1.94 7.52
N ASP A 7 35.33 -1.57 8.31
CA ASP A 7 34.62 -2.53 9.21
C ASP A 7 33.54 -3.34 8.53
N ILE A 8 33.09 -2.91 7.34
CA ILE A 8 31.94 -3.50 6.62
C ILE A 8 32.41 -4.42 5.50
N LEU A 9 33.55 -4.15 4.86
CA LEU A 9 34.06 -4.86 3.68
C LEU A 9 35.28 -5.72 4.02
N HIS A 10 35.09 -7.03 4.00
CA HIS A 10 36.18 -8.00 4.19
C HIS A 10 36.60 -8.62 2.86
N THR A 11 37.90 -8.61 2.57
CA THR A 11 38.45 -9.30 1.40
C THR A 11 38.43 -10.82 1.65
N GLN A 12 37.66 -11.54 0.84
CA GLN A 12 37.61 -13.01 0.88
C GLN A 12 37.69 -13.54 -0.56
N ALA A 13 38.76 -14.26 -0.88
CA ALA A 13 38.93 -14.81 -2.22
C ALA A 13 37.78 -15.75 -2.59
N PRO A 14 37.11 -15.57 -3.77
CA PRO A 14 37.54 -14.77 -4.94
C PRO A 14 36.94 -13.36 -5.01
N GLY A 15 36.51 -12.73 -3.90
CA GLY A 15 35.83 -11.42 -3.94
C GLY A 15 35.87 -10.67 -2.61
N TYR A 16 34.85 -9.92 -2.34
CA TYR A 16 34.66 -9.15 -1.12
C TYR A 16 33.39 -9.62 -0.40
N LEU A 17 33.49 -9.77 0.93
CA LEU A 17 32.34 -10.04 1.80
C LEU A 17 31.96 -8.76 2.53
N ALA A 18 30.73 -8.27 2.31
CA ALA A 18 30.17 -7.19 3.11
C ALA A 18 29.46 -7.79 4.33
N LYS A 19 29.96 -7.52 5.54
CA LYS A 19 29.25 -7.79 6.79
C LYS A 19 28.38 -6.60 7.13
N ILE A 20 27.11 -6.68 6.75
CA ILE A 20 26.10 -5.67 7.08
C ILE A 20 25.17 -6.30 8.13
N GLU A 21 25.05 -5.66 9.29
CA GLU A 21 24.03 -6.05 10.26
C GLU A 21 22.64 -5.88 9.63
N ARG A 22 21.73 -6.83 9.88
CA ARG A 22 20.38 -6.82 9.29
C ARG A 22 19.63 -5.51 9.53
N ASP A 23 19.82 -4.90 10.69
CA ASP A 23 19.15 -3.66 11.08
C ASP A 23 19.68 -2.42 10.33
N ASN A 24 20.82 -2.55 9.65
CA ASN A 24 21.39 -1.49 8.80
C ASN A 24 20.99 -1.61 7.33
N LEU A 25 20.19 -2.62 6.97
CA LEU A 25 19.62 -2.76 5.64
C LEU A 25 18.23 -2.08 5.61
N ASP A 26 18.07 -1.07 4.76
CA ASP A 26 16.79 -0.38 4.56
C ASP A 26 15.63 -1.36 4.30
N ALA A 27 15.88 -2.45 3.58
CA ALA A 27 14.90 -3.50 3.33
C ALA A 27 14.45 -4.25 4.60
N ALA A 28 15.36 -4.56 5.53
CA ALA A 28 15.00 -5.22 6.78
C ALA A 28 14.25 -4.27 7.72
N ARG A 29 14.67 -3.00 7.78
CA ARG A 29 13.99 -1.95 8.53
C ARG A 29 12.58 -1.73 7.96
N PHE A 30 12.42 -1.67 6.65
CA PHE A 30 11.13 -1.58 5.99
C PHE A 30 10.20 -2.73 6.42
N GLN A 31 10.67 -3.98 6.32
CA GLN A 31 9.88 -5.14 6.72
C GLN A 31 9.46 -5.09 8.18
N HIS A 32 10.38 -4.71 9.08
CA HIS A 32 10.09 -4.58 10.51
C HIS A 32 8.99 -3.53 10.78
N LEU A 33 9.09 -2.35 10.18
CA LEU A 33 8.10 -1.28 10.32
C LEU A 33 6.72 -1.70 9.78
N VAL A 34 6.68 -2.38 8.63
CA VAL A 34 5.44 -2.90 8.04
C VAL A 34 4.79 -3.94 8.96
N GLU A 35 5.55 -4.88 9.51
CA GLU A 35 5.00 -5.88 10.44
C GLU A 35 4.49 -5.25 11.73
N GLU A 36 5.16 -4.24 12.25
CA GLU A 36 4.71 -3.50 13.43
C GLU A 36 3.43 -2.71 13.12
N ALA A 37 3.36 -2.04 11.99
CA ALA A 37 2.16 -1.36 11.53
C ALA A 37 0.96 -2.32 11.41
N ARG A 38 1.17 -3.51 10.84
CA ARG A 38 0.14 -4.57 10.76
C ARG A 38 -0.34 -5.01 12.14
N ARG A 39 0.57 -5.12 13.13
CA ARG A 39 0.19 -5.44 14.51
C ARG A 39 -0.67 -4.35 15.15
N LEU A 40 -0.26 -3.09 14.99
CA LEU A 40 -1.02 -1.95 15.51
C LEU A 40 -2.40 -1.84 14.88
N ARG A 41 -2.52 -2.01 13.57
CA ARG A 41 -3.81 -1.99 12.87
C ARG A 41 -4.75 -3.06 13.44
N ARG A 42 -4.25 -4.29 13.65
CA ARG A 42 -5.03 -5.37 14.28
C ARG A 42 -5.44 -5.08 15.72
N ALA A 43 -4.68 -4.25 16.44
CA ALA A 43 -5.01 -3.77 17.77
C ALA A 43 -5.94 -2.54 17.76
N ASN A 44 -6.59 -2.25 16.60
CA ASN A 44 -7.48 -1.10 16.42
C ASN A 44 -6.80 0.27 16.55
N GLY A 45 -5.55 0.35 16.14
CA GLY A 45 -4.74 1.56 16.14
C GLY A 45 -4.36 2.04 14.71
N PRO A 46 -5.35 2.38 13.84
CA PRO A 46 -5.06 2.74 12.44
C PRO A 46 -4.21 4.01 12.31
N ASP A 47 -4.30 4.97 13.22
CA ASP A 47 -3.51 6.19 13.18
C ASP A 47 -2.02 5.92 13.45
N GLN A 48 -1.72 5.07 14.44
CA GLN A 48 -0.35 4.65 14.73
C GLN A 48 0.21 3.77 13.60
N ALA A 49 -0.62 2.88 13.06
CA ALA A 49 -0.25 2.04 11.92
C ALA A 49 0.10 2.88 10.69
N THR A 50 -0.72 3.87 10.34
CA THR A 50 -0.47 4.81 9.24
C THR A 50 0.89 5.51 9.39
N THR A 51 1.25 5.92 10.59
CA THR A 51 2.53 6.58 10.86
C THR A 51 3.70 5.66 10.54
N LEU A 52 3.65 4.40 11.00
CA LEU A 52 4.71 3.42 10.72
C LEU A 52 4.78 3.03 9.24
N TYR A 53 3.64 2.89 8.55
CA TYR A 53 3.64 2.66 7.11
C TYR A 53 4.29 3.82 6.35
N ARG A 54 4.03 5.07 6.73
CA ARG A 54 4.68 6.24 6.11
C ARG A 54 6.19 6.21 6.35
N GLU A 55 6.64 5.95 7.58
CA GLU A 55 8.07 5.81 7.90
C GLU A 55 8.72 4.70 7.06
N ALA A 56 8.05 3.55 6.93
CA ALA A 56 8.53 2.46 6.09
C ALA A 56 8.66 2.87 4.61
N LEU A 57 7.66 3.56 4.08
CA LEU A 57 7.65 4.01 2.69
C LEU A 57 8.66 5.12 2.39
N GLU A 58 9.03 5.95 3.38
CA GLU A 58 10.08 6.97 3.26
C GLU A 58 11.49 6.38 3.08
N LEU A 59 11.71 5.12 3.46
CA LEU A 59 12.99 4.43 3.20
C LEU A 59 13.25 4.22 1.70
N TRP A 60 12.21 4.34 0.87
CA TRP A 60 12.31 4.15 -0.57
C TRP A 60 12.74 5.42 -1.31
N ARG A 61 13.94 5.39 -1.89
CA ARG A 61 14.53 6.52 -2.64
C ARG A 61 14.46 6.31 -4.15
N GLY A 62 13.43 5.62 -4.63
CA GLY A 62 13.26 5.26 -6.04
C GLY A 62 12.87 3.80 -6.21
N SER A 63 13.24 3.18 -7.33
CA SER A 63 13.03 1.75 -7.55
C SER A 63 14.01 0.92 -6.72
N ALA A 64 13.57 -0.25 -6.22
CA ALA A 64 14.41 -1.13 -5.46
C ALA A 64 15.66 -1.52 -6.26
N LEU A 65 16.83 -1.44 -5.63
CA LEU A 65 18.11 -1.90 -6.20
C LEU A 65 18.36 -1.38 -7.63
N ALA A 66 18.04 -0.10 -7.91
CA ALA A 66 18.14 0.50 -9.23
C ALA A 66 19.50 0.26 -9.91
N ASP A 67 20.58 0.23 -9.12
CA ASP A 67 21.94 0.03 -9.60
C ASP A 67 22.30 -1.46 -9.83
N LEU A 68 21.51 -2.41 -9.35
CA LEU A 68 21.75 -3.86 -9.42
C LEU A 68 20.84 -4.61 -10.40
N SER A 69 20.01 -3.90 -11.14
CA SER A 69 18.97 -4.49 -12.02
C SER A 69 19.51 -5.28 -13.23
N PHE A 70 20.83 -5.33 -13.43
CA PHE A 70 21.44 -6.00 -14.58
C PHE A 70 21.66 -7.52 -14.39
N GLU A 71 21.63 -8.05 -13.16
CA GLU A 71 21.79 -9.48 -12.93
C GLU A 71 20.44 -10.19 -12.78
N ALA A 72 20.30 -11.35 -13.42
CA ALA A 72 19.05 -12.13 -13.39
C ALA A 72 18.65 -12.56 -11.95
N SER A 73 19.62 -12.79 -11.08
CA SER A 73 19.43 -13.11 -9.67
C SER A 73 18.82 -11.95 -8.86
N SER A 74 19.14 -10.71 -9.23
CA SER A 74 18.65 -9.49 -8.57
C SER A 74 17.20 -9.16 -8.96
N ARG A 75 16.76 -9.58 -10.14
CA ARG A 75 15.46 -9.22 -10.71
C ARG A 75 14.30 -9.73 -9.87
N HIS A 76 14.37 -10.97 -9.44
CA HIS A 76 13.32 -11.56 -8.58
C HIS A 76 13.23 -10.84 -7.21
N GLU A 77 14.36 -10.46 -6.64
CA GLU A 77 14.39 -9.71 -5.38
C GLU A 77 13.85 -8.28 -5.55
N VAL A 78 14.18 -7.62 -6.66
CA VAL A 78 13.60 -6.32 -7.02
C VAL A 78 12.07 -6.39 -7.15
N GLU A 79 11.56 -7.40 -7.85
CA GLU A 79 10.11 -7.61 -8.01
C GLU A 79 9.46 -7.86 -6.65
N ARG A 80 10.04 -8.72 -5.81
CA ARG A 80 9.55 -9.01 -4.46
C ARG A 80 9.49 -7.76 -3.58
N LEU A 81 10.53 -6.94 -3.63
CA LEU A 81 10.59 -5.69 -2.85
C LEU A 81 9.58 -4.66 -3.35
N ASN A 82 9.43 -4.50 -4.67
CA ASN A 82 8.44 -3.60 -5.25
C ASN A 82 7.01 -4.03 -4.92
N GLU A 83 6.72 -5.33 -4.94
CA GLU A 83 5.43 -5.86 -4.52
C GLU A 83 5.17 -5.59 -3.03
N ALA A 84 6.15 -5.84 -2.15
CA ALA A 84 6.03 -5.54 -0.72
C ALA A 84 5.80 -4.03 -0.46
N ARG A 85 6.43 -3.16 -1.25
CA ARG A 85 6.16 -1.72 -1.20
C ARG A 85 4.72 -1.39 -1.57
N LEU A 86 4.23 -1.98 -2.66
CA LEU A 86 2.86 -1.74 -3.13
C LEU A 86 1.82 -2.25 -2.12
N GLU A 87 2.07 -3.40 -1.49
CA GLU A 87 1.24 -3.91 -0.40
C GLU A 87 1.21 -2.95 0.80
N ALA A 88 2.39 -2.50 1.27
CA ALA A 88 2.48 -1.55 2.38
C ALA A 88 1.77 -0.22 2.07
N LEU A 89 1.85 0.24 0.82
CA LEU A 89 1.15 1.43 0.36
C LEU A 89 -0.37 1.23 0.39
N SER A 90 -0.87 0.10 -0.10
CA SER A 90 -2.29 -0.25 -0.05
C SER A 90 -2.80 -0.36 1.40
N GLU A 91 -2.04 -1.01 2.28
CA GLU A 91 -2.39 -1.13 3.70
C GLU A 91 -2.41 0.23 4.44
N ARG A 92 -1.50 1.15 4.08
CA ARG A 92 -1.52 2.53 4.58
C ARG A 92 -2.80 3.25 4.12
N ILE A 93 -3.15 3.11 2.84
CA ILE A 93 -4.37 3.71 2.27
C ILE A 93 -5.61 3.19 3.00
N ASP A 94 -5.67 1.90 3.30
CA ASP A 94 -6.76 1.33 4.08
C ASP A 94 -6.89 2.00 5.47
N CYS A 95 -5.75 2.18 6.17
CA CYS A 95 -5.75 2.88 7.46
C CYS A 95 -6.24 4.33 7.31
N ASP A 96 -5.79 5.05 6.28
CA ASP A 96 -6.24 6.43 6.02
C ASP A 96 -7.73 6.48 5.67
N LEU A 97 -8.27 5.48 4.96
CA LEU A 97 -9.72 5.33 4.71
C LEU A 97 -10.50 5.05 5.99
N GLU A 98 -9.98 4.21 6.88
CA GLU A 98 -10.56 3.95 8.22
C GLU A 98 -10.59 5.23 9.07
N LEU A 99 -9.60 6.10 8.94
CA LEU A 99 -9.50 7.40 9.62
C LEU A 99 -10.33 8.53 8.96
N GLY A 100 -11.03 8.25 7.86
CA GLY A 100 -11.86 9.24 7.17
C GLY A 100 -11.12 10.20 6.25
N ARG A 101 -9.86 9.93 5.92
CA ARG A 101 -9.03 10.80 5.05
C ARG A 101 -9.28 10.55 3.55
N HIS A 102 -10.48 10.08 3.21
CA HIS A 102 -10.83 9.63 1.85
C HIS A 102 -10.64 10.70 0.77
N ALA A 103 -10.98 11.97 1.06
CA ALA A 103 -10.85 13.05 0.09
C ALA A 103 -9.39 13.35 -0.29
N GLU A 104 -8.45 13.19 0.66
CA GLU A 104 -7.02 13.43 0.47
C GLU A 104 -6.37 12.32 -0.39
N LEU A 105 -6.95 11.13 -0.38
CA LEU A 105 -6.42 9.95 -1.06
C LEU A 105 -6.74 9.88 -2.54
N ILE A 106 -7.76 10.60 -3.02
CA ILE A 106 -8.28 10.45 -4.39
C ILE A 106 -7.17 10.66 -5.42
N GLY A 107 -6.43 11.74 -5.33
CA GLY A 107 -5.37 12.04 -6.31
C GLY A 107 -4.23 11.02 -6.31
N GLU A 108 -3.85 10.51 -5.14
CA GLU A 108 -2.84 9.44 -5.02
C GLU A 108 -3.37 8.13 -5.62
N LEU A 109 -4.60 7.77 -5.30
CA LEU A 109 -5.24 6.56 -5.82
C LEU A 109 -5.45 6.60 -7.33
N GLU A 110 -5.82 7.75 -7.90
CA GLU A 110 -5.93 7.93 -9.35
C GLU A 110 -4.57 7.67 -10.03
N GLY A 111 -3.47 8.19 -9.47
CA GLY A 111 -2.12 7.91 -9.95
C GLY A 111 -1.72 6.43 -9.85
N LEU A 112 -2.05 5.77 -8.73
CA LEU A 112 -1.77 4.35 -8.53
C LEU A 112 -2.58 3.46 -9.47
N VAL A 113 -3.85 3.74 -9.65
CA VAL A 113 -4.73 3.02 -10.58
C VAL A 113 -4.25 3.16 -12.02
N ALA A 114 -3.74 4.33 -12.41
CA ALA A 114 -3.14 4.53 -13.74
C ALA A 114 -1.85 3.71 -13.91
N ALA A 115 -1.03 3.61 -12.86
CA ALA A 115 0.21 2.82 -12.88
C ALA A 115 -0.04 1.29 -12.81
N TYR A 116 -1.11 0.86 -12.14
CA TYR A 116 -1.46 -0.53 -11.89
C TYR A 116 -2.93 -0.83 -12.24
N PRO A 117 -3.31 -0.76 -13.53
CA PRO A 117 -4.72 -0.75 -13.97
C PRO A 117 -5.51 -2.01 -13.61
N LEU A 118 -4.84 -3.15 -13.46
CA LEU A 118 -5.46 -4.45 -13.13
C LEU A 118 -5.42 -4.79 -11.64
N ARG A 119 -4.92 -3.90 -10.78
CA ARG A 119 -4.92 -4.11 -9.32
C ARG A 119 -6.28 -3.76 -8.74
N GLU A 120 -7.11 -4.77 -8.58
CA GLU A 120 -8.48 -4.63 -8.10
C GLU A 120 -8.57 -3.98 -6.71
N GLY A 121 -7.63 -4.25 -5.80
CA GLY A 121 -7.58 -3.65 -4.48
C GLY A 121 -7.46 -2.12 -4.52
N LEU A 122 -6.58 -1.59 -5.36
CA LEU A 122 -6.43 -0.13 -5.55
C LEU A 122 -7.69 0.50 -6.17
N ARG A 123 -8.34 -0.21 -7.10
CA ARG A 123 -9.62 0.23 -7.66
C ARG A 123 -10.72 0.28 -6.60
N SER A 124 -10.82 -0.74 -5.74
CA SER A 124 -11.78 -0.76 -4.62
C SER A 124 -11.55 0.38 -3.65
N GLN A 125 -10.29 0.67 -3.32
CA GLN A 125 -9.94 1.80 -2.46
C GLN A 125 -10.34 3.13 -3.09
N LEU A 126 -10.10 3.32 -4.40
CA LEU A 126 -10.52 4.52 -5.12
C LEU A 126 -12.05 4.65 -5.17
N MET A 127 -12.77 3.56 -5.46
CA MET A 127 -14.23 3.54 -5.45
C MET A 127 -14.78 3.97 -4.09
N LEU A 128 -14.24 3.44 -2.99
CA LEU A 128 -14.65 3.79 -1.63
C LEU A 128 -14.34 5.25 -1.29
N ALA A 129 -13.15 5.73 -1.65
CA ALA A 129 -12.74 7.12 -1.44
C ALA A 129 -13.64 8.11 -2.18
N LEU A 130 -13.96 7.84 -3.45
CA LEU A 130 -14.87 8.63 -4.27
C LEU A 130 -16.30 8.63 -3.70
N TYR A 131 -16.82 7.45 -3.35
CA TYR A 131 -18.16 7.33 -2.77
C TYR A 131 -18.29 8.15 -1.48
N ARG A 132 -17.37 7.98 -0.52
CA ARG A 132 -17.36 8.74 0.74
C ARG A 132 -17.15 10.24 0.56
N SER A 133 -16.63 10.65 -0.59
CA SER A 133 -16.50 12.06 -0.99
C SER A 133 -17.74 12.59 -1.73
N GLY A 134 -18.85 11.83 -1.78
CA GLY A 134 -20.08 12.20 -2.48
C GLY A 134 -20.01 12.06 -4.01
N ARG A 135 -18.94 11.45 -4.54
CA ARG A 135 -18.69 11.25 -5.98
C ARG A 135 -19.13 9.86 -6.43
N GLN A 136 -20.38 9.47 -6.12
CA GLN A 136 -20.91 8.13 -6.41
C GLN A 136 -20.81 7.76 -7.89
N ALA A 137 -21.10 8.68 -8.80
CA ALA A 137 -21.02 8.42 -10.23
C ALA A 137 -19.61 8.08 -10.69
N ASP A 138 -18.60 8.77 -10.15
CA ASP A 138 -17.18 8.52 -10.47
C ASP A 138 -16.70 7.16 -9.89
N ALA A 139 -17.20 6.80 -8.69
CA ALA A 139 -16.94 5.49 -8.10
C ALA A 139 -17.44 4.35 -9.00
N LEU A 140 -18.66 4.48 -9.51
CA LEU A 140 -19.24 3.49 -10.43
C LEU A 140 -18.54 3.48 -11.80
N ALA A 141 -18.12 4.64 -12.30
CA ALA A 141 -17.30 4.73 -13.52
C ALA A 141 -15.98 3.99 -13.37
N THR A 142 -15.31 4.13 -12.20
CA THR A 142 -14.07 3.40 -11.86
C THR A 142 -14.26 1.88 -11.92
N TYR A 143 -15.40 1.36 -11.45
CA TYR A 143 -15.74 -0.05 -11.58
C TYR A 143 -15.88 -0.50 -13.05
N GLN A 144 -16.61 0.28 -13.86
CA GLN A 144 -16.81 -0.06 -15.28
C GLN A 144 -15.50 -0.05 -16.08
N GLU A 145 -14.59 0.86 -15.75
CA GLU A 145 -13.22 0.88 -16.34
C GLU A 145 -12.43 -0.37 -15.98
N LEU A 146 -12.45 -0.78 -14.69
CA LEU A 146 -11.80 -2.02 -14.25
C LEU A 146 -12.36 -3.23 -14.98
N ARG A 147 -13.69 -3.35 -15.03
CA ARG A 147 -14.36 -4.47 -15.68
C ARG A 147 -13.98 -4.57 -17.15
N ARG A 148 -13.92 -3.43 -17.85
CA ARG A 148 -13.49 -3.38 -19.24
C ARG A 148 -12.04 -3.84 -19.39
N ALA A 149 -11.11 -3.29 -18.59
CA ALA A 149 -9.71 -3.64 -18.64
C ALA A 149 -9.49 -5.15 -18.37
N LEU A 150 -10.14 -5.72 -17.33
CA LEU A 150 -10.03 -7.15 -17.04
C LEU A 150 -10.58 -8.03 -18.18
N SER A 151 -11.71 -7.64 -18.77
CA SER A 151 -12.32 -8.36 -19.88
C SER A 151 -11.45 -8.31 -21.14
N GLU A 152 -10.93 -7.13 -21.51
CA GLU A 152 -10.14 -6.93 -22.72
C GLU A 152 -8.73 -7.55 -22.62
N GLU A 153 -8.07 -7.45 -21.47
CA GLU A 153 -6.68 -7.89 -21.34
C GLU A 153 -6.56 -9.36 -20.88
N LEU A 154 -7.49 -9.84 -20.04
CA LEU A 154 -7.40 -11.16 -19.41
C LEU A 154 -8.60 -12.07 -19.68
N GLY A 155 -9.69 -11.54 -20.26
CA GLY A 155 -10.94 -12.30 -20.42
C GLY A 155 -11.63 -12.63 -19.10
N LEU A 156 -11.40 -11.83 -18.05
CA LEU A 156 -11.91 -12.05 -16.70
C LEU A 156 -12.99 -11.04 -16.32
N GLU A 157 -13.87 -11.43 -15.41
CA GLU A 157 -14.76 -10.52 -14.69
C GLU A 157 -14.10 -10.08 -13.37
N PRO A 158 -14.47 -8.90 -12.81
CA PRO A 158 -13.99 -8.47 -11.49
C PRO A 158 -14.26 -9.50 -10.39
N SER A 159 -13.39 -9.52 -9.39
CA SER A 159 -13.52 -10.41 -8.22
C SER A 159 -14.85 -10.22 -7.49
N PRO A 160 -15.30 -11.22 -6.71
CA PRO A 160 -16.54 -11.10 -5.94
C PRO A 160 -16.57 -9.88 -5.02
N ASP A 161 -15.43 -9.53 -4.41
CA ASP A 161 -15.33 -8.43 -3.45
C ASP A 161 -15.56 -7.08 -4.13
N VAL A 162 -14.97 -6.85 -5.31
CA VAL A 162 -15.18 -5.62 -6.08
C VAL A 162 -16.61 -5.49 -6.58
N ARG A 163 -17.21 -6.61 -7.03
CA ARG A 163 -18.62 -6.65 -7.45
C ARG A 163 -19.57 -6.36 -6.28
N GLN A 164 -19.23 -6.87 -5.08
CA GLN A 164 -20.01 -6.60 -3.87
C GLN A 164 -19.91 -5.12 -3.48
N LEU A 165 -18.73 -4.52 -3.57
CA LEU A 165 -18.54 -3.09 -3.33
C LEU A 165 -19.36 -2.24 -4.31
N GLU A 166 -19.36 -2.57 -5.61
CA GLU A 166 -20.19 -1.88 -6.61
C GLU A 166 -21.69 -1.94 -6.23
N GLN A 167 -22.19 -3.12 -5.85
CA GLN A 167 -23.57 -3.28 -5.43
C GLN A 167 -23.90 -2.49 -4.15
N ALA A 168 -22.98 -2.47 -3.18
CA ALA A 168 -23.14 -1.71 -1.96
C ALA A 168 -23.21 -0.19 -2.24
N ILE A 169 -22.37 0.31 -3.16
CA ILE A 169 -22.40 1.70 -3.63
C ILE A 169 -23.73 2.02 -4.33
N LEU A 170 -24.24 1.13 -5.19
CA LEU A 170 -25.52 1.30 -5.88
C LEU A 170 -26.69 1.39 -4.91
N ARG A 171 -26.64 0.59 -3.84
CA ARG A 171 -27.69 0.54 -2.81
C ARG A 171 -27.51 1.60 -1.72
N GLN A 172 -26.37 2.31 -1.72
CA GLN A 172 -25.99 3.26 -0.67
C GLN A 172 -26.05 2.60 0.71
N GLU A 173 -25.39 1.43 0.83
CA GLU A 173 -25.42 0.65 2.08
C GLU A 173 -24.70 1.41 3.20
N PRO A 174 -25.32 1.54 4.40
CA PRO A 174 -24.76 2.33 5.51
C PRO A 174 -23.40 1.86 6.00
N GLU A 175 -23.04 0.61 5.74
CA GLU A 175 -21.75 0.01 6.10
C GLU A 175 -20.58 0.66 5.36
N LEU A 176 -20.83 1.32 4.22
CA LEU A 176 -19.83 2.08 3.47
C LEU A 176 -19.50 3.41 4.14
N ASP A 177 -20.41 3.94 4.94
CA ASP A 177 -20.21 5.19 5.63
C ASP A 177 -19.28 4.99 6.84
N LEU A 178 -18.48 6.02 7.13
CA LEU A 178 -17.72 6.03 8.36
C LEU A 178 -18.67 6.15 9.54
N VAL A 179 -18.64 5.17 10.44
CA VAL A 179 -19.29 5.32 11.74
C VAL A 179 -18.54 6.44 12.49
N PRO A 180 -19.17 7.60 12.76
CA PRO A 180 -18.49 8.63 13.53
C PRO A 180 -18.10 8.03 14.89
N PRO A 181 -16.89 8.34 15.41
CA PRO A 181 -16.46 7.84 16.71
C PRO A 181 -17.53 8.20 17.72
N THR A 182 -18.10 7.19 18.37
CA THR A 182 -19.10 7.36 19.42
C THR A 182 -18.45 8.22 20.51
N ARG A 183 -18.87 9.48 20.60
CA ARG A 183 -18.44 10.40 21.65
C ARG A 183 -18.77 9.75 22.99
N PRO A 184 -17.81 9.50 23.87
CA PRO A 184 -18.14 8.96 25.19
C PRO A 184 -19.14 9.90 25.87
N PRO A 185 -20.15 9.35 26.58
CA PRO A 185 -21.14 10.18 27.26
C PRO A 185 -20.39 11.13 28.20
N SER A 186 -20.66 12.44 28.04
CA SER A 186 -20.15 13.45 28.94
C SER A 186 -20.68 13.13 30.35
N LEU A 187 -19.78 12.72 31.24
CA LEU A 187 -20.08 12.62 32.66
C LEU A 187 -20.38 14.04 33.13
N THR A 188 -21.65 14.32 33.38
CA THR A 188 -22.16 15.49 34.10
C THR A 188 -22.07 15.23 35.59
#